data_3b7aa5aa95de142c0efe17a0a67fb47f
#
_entry.id   3b7aa5aa95de142c0efe17a0a67fb47f
#
_cell.length_a   1.000
_cell.length_b   1.000
_cell.length_c   1.000
_cell.angle_alpha   90.00
_cell.angle_beta   90.00
_cell.angle_gamma   90.00
#
_symmetry.space_group_name_H-M   'P 1'
#
loop_
_entity.id
_entity.type
_entity.pdbx_description
1 polymer ?
#
loop_
_entity_poly.entity_id
_entity_poly.type
_entity_poly.pdbx_seq_one_letter_code
_entity_poly.pdbx_strand_id
1 'polypeptide(L)'
;MTDLIVVPQAAHWQRLKRLVLDSVSSPITRRVYNLGLDEFFEWYGREPRPGFTKATVAAWRVALEARGLGAVSINVRITAVRKLAVEAADNGLLAPDLAAGVTRVKGVASTGVRLGNWLSIRQAQALLNAPDATTKGLRDRAILAVLLGCGLRRSEVAALTISHVQQRDGR
;
A
#
# COMPACT_ATOMS: atom_id res chain seq x y z
N MET A 1 -36.30 -17.69 9.64
CA MET A 1 -35.37 -17.58 10.77
C MET A 1 -34.11 -16.96 10.19
N THR A 2 -33.90 -15.68 10.48
CA THR A 2 -32.76 -14.91 9.95
C THR A 2 -31.59 -15.21 10.87
N ASP A 3 -30.67 -16.07 10.44
CA ASP A 3 -29.41 -16.28 11.14
C ASP A 3 -28.66 -14.95 11.18
N LEU A 4 -28.75 -14.26 12.29
CA LEU A 4 -27.90 -13.15 12.64
C LEU A 4 -26.45 -13.67 12.63
N ILE A 5 -25.72 -13.31 11.59
CA ILE A 5 -24.32 -13.64 11.45
C ILE A 5 -23.61 -13.08 12.67
N VAL A 6 -23.22 -14.00 13.55
CA VAL A 6 -22.44 -13.69 14.76
C VAL A 6 -21.18 -12.97 14.32
N VAL A 7 -21.05 -11.70 14.72
CA VAL A 7 -19.81 -10.94 14.53
C VAL A 7 -18.68 -11.74 15.17
N PRO A 8 -17.65 -12.14 14.43
CA PRO A 8 -16.56 -12.92 15.03
C PRO A 8 -15.97 -12.16 16.20
N GLN A 9 -15.82 -12.82 17.33
CA GLN A 9 -15.15 -12.26 18.52
C GLN A 9 -13.74 -11.76 18.13
N ALA A 10 -13.22 -10.77 18.85
CA ALA A 10 -11.93 -10.12 18.56
C ALA A 10 -10.77 -11.11 18.26
N ALA A 11 -10.79 -12.28 18.91
CA ALA A 11 -9.82 -13.36 18.67
C ALA A 11 -9.89 -13.92 17.23
N HIS A 12 -11.08 -14.02 16.62
CA HIS A 12 -11.25 -14.49 15.25
C HIS A 12 -10.72 -13.46 14.24
N TRP A 13 -10.93 -12.16 14.48
CA TRP A 13 -10.39 -11.10 13.65
C TRP A 13 -8.86 -11.11 13.60
N GLN A 14 -8.22 -11.31 14.73
CA GLN A 14 -6.76 -11.39 14.81
C GLN A 14 -6.22 -12.62 14.07
N ARG A 15 -6.91 -13.75 14.14
CA ARG A 15 -6.55 -14.95 13.38
C ARG A 15 -6.68 -14.72 11.86
N LEU A 16 -7.81 -14.18 11.41
CA LEU A 16 -8.04 -13.86 10.00
C LEU A 16 -7.05 -12.83 9.48
N LYS A 17 -6.77 -11.79 10.25
CA LYS A 17 -5.75 -10.79 9.92
C LYS A 17 -4.40 -11.46 9.67
N ARG A 18 -4.01 -12.41 10.53
CA ARG A 18 -2.76 -13.14 10.38
C ARG A 18 -2.72 -13.92 9.08
N LEU A 19 -3.78 -14.65 8.73
CA LEU A 19 -3.89 -15.38 7.46
C LEU A 19 -3.69 -14.45 6.25
N VAL A 20 -4.37 -13.30 6.23
CA VAL A 20 -4.19 -12.28 5.19
C VAL A 20 -2.74 -11.82 5.10
N LEU A 21 -2.10 -11.52 6.23
CA LEU A 21 -0.73 -11.03 6.26
C LEU A 21 0.28 -12.11 5.83
N ASP A 22 0.03 -13.36 6.16
CA ASP A 22 0.89 -14.49 5.80
C ASP A 22 0.79 -14.85 4.31
N SER A 23 -0.34 -14.53 3.66
CA SER A 23 -0.50 -14.68 2.20
C SER A 23 0.24 -13.60 1.38
N VAL A 24 0.88 -12.61 2.02
CA VAL A 24 1.56 -11.50 1.35
C VAL A 24 3.07 -11.62 1.51
N SER A 25 3.79 -11.80 0.39
CA SER A 25 5.26 -11.92 0.38
C SER A 25 6.01 -10.60 0.58
N SER A 26 5.46 -9.47 0.08
CA SER A 26 6.12 -8.16 0.17
C SER A 26 6.02 -7.57 1.56
N PRO A 27 7.14 -7.26 2.26
CA PRO A 27 7.12 -6.65 3.59
C PRO A 27 6.40 -5.29 3.61
N ILE A 28 6.54 -4.50 2.55
CA ILE A 28 5.89 -3.18 2.41
C ILE A 28 4.38 -3.36 2.31
N THR A 29 3.91 -4.27 1.46
CA THR A 29 2.48 -4.56 1.30
C THR A 29 1.89 -5.12 2.59
N ARG A 30 2.61 -6.04 3.27
CA ARG A 30 2.22 -6.59 4.56
C ARG A 30 2.01 -5.50 5.62
N ARG A 31 2.94 -4.53 5.71
CA ARG A 31 2.83 -3.39 6.62
C ARG A 31 1.60 -2.53 6.33
N VAL A 32 1.34 -2.23 5.06
CA VAL A 32 0.21 -1.38 4.65
C VAL A 32 -1.12 -2.10 4.85
N TYR A 33 -1.20 -3.42 4.57
CA TYR A 33 -2.39 -4.22 4.86
C TYR A 33 -2.65 -4.33 6.36
N ASN A 34 -1.59 -4.56 7.16
CA ASN A 34 -1.72 -4.58 8.62
C ASN A 34 -2.36 -3.30 9.14
N LEU A 35 -1.84 -2.13 8.72
CA LEU A 35 -2.41 -0.84 9.11
C LEU A 35 -3.87 -0.69 8.65
N GLY A 36 -4.16 -1.05 7.40
CA GLY A 36 -5.52 -0.93 6.86
C GLY A 36 -6.54 -1.82 7.56
N LEU A 37 -6.15 -3.03 7.97
CA LEU A 37 -7.00 -3.95 8.72
C LEU A 37 -7.21 -3.47 10.15
N ASP A 38 -6.18 -2.94 10.83
CA ASP A 38 -6.32 -2.38 12.17
C ASP A 38 -7.27 -1.18 12.18
N GLU A 39 -7.13 -0.26 11.23
CA GLU A 39 -8.04 0.87 11.07
C GLU A 39 -9.48 0.42 10.76
N PHE A 40 -9.65 -0.63 9.97
CA PHE A 40 -10.96 -1.19 9.69
C PHE A 40 -11.61 -1.80 10.94
N PHE A 41 -10.89 -2.60 11.70
CA PHE A 41 -11.42 -3.23 12.92
C PHE A 41 -11.76 -2.20 13.98
N GLU A 42 -10.94 -1.18 14.16
CA GLU A 42 -11.20 -0.07 15.06
C GLU A 42 -12.49 0.68 14.64
N TRP A 43 -12.60 1.04 13.37
CA TRP A 43 -13.80 1.72 12.85
C TRP A 43 -15.04 0.84 12.95
N TYR A 44 -14.90 -0.46 12.65
CA TYR A 44 -16.01 -1.42 12.71
C TYR A 44 -16.53 -1.62 14.14
N GLY A 45 -15.65 -1.59 15.12
CA GLY A 45 -15.98 -1.79 16.53
C GLY A 45 -16.51 -0.58 17.28
N ARG A 46 -16.43 0.64 16.69
CA ARG A 46 -16.88 1.87 17.38
C ARG A 46 -18.40 1.96 17.54
N GLU A 47 -19.14 1.34 16.65
CA GLU A 47 -20.61 1.40 16.63
C GLU A 47 -21.18 0.02 16.26
N PRO A 48 -22.37 -0.35 16.74
CA PRO A 48 -23.06 -1.56 16.28
C PRO A 48 -23.31 -1.47 14.77
N ARG A 49 -22.85 -2.49 14.01
CA ARG A 49 -23.01 -2.54 12.56
C ARG A 49 -23.74 -3.81 12.14
N PRO A 50 -24.51 -3.78 11.02
CA PRO A 50 -25.37 -4.91 10.62
C PRO A 50 -24.61 -6.13 10.09
N GLY A 51 -23.29 -6.21 10.29
CA GLY A 51 -22.46 -7.32 9.87
C GLY A 51 -21.38 -6.91 8.87
N PHE A 52 -20.52 -7.88 8.52
CA PHE A 52 -19.43 -7.68 7.54
C PHE A 52 -19.98 -7.89 6.12
N THR A 53 -20.55 -6.85 5.55
CA THR A 53 -21.25 -6.85 4.27
C THR A 53 -20.64 -5.84 3.30
N LYS A 54 -21.06 -5.92 2.01
CA LYS A 54 -20.72 -4.91 1.00
C LYS A 54 -21.09 -3.48 1.45
N ALA A 55 -22.26 -3.30 2.06
CA ALA A 55 -22.72 -2.00 2.52
C ALA A 55 -21.81 -1.44 3.62
N THR A 56 -21.41 -2.26 4.57
CA THR A 56 -20.51 -1.89 5.66
C THR A 56 -19.13 -1.48 5.12
N VAL A 57 -18.55 -2.23 4.19
CA VAL A 57 -17.26 -1.88 3.60
C VAL A 57 -17.35 -0.65 2.69
N ALA A 58 -18.49 -0.46 2.00
CA ALA A 58 -18.74 0.77 1.24
C ALA A 58 -18.83 2.00 2.16
N ALA A 59 -19.51 1.87 3.32
CA ALA A 59 -19.56 2.93 4.33
C ALA A 59 -18.18 3.28 4.89
N TRP A 60 -17.34 2.25 5.14
CA TRP A 60 -15.96 2.50 5.56
C TRP A 60 -15.15 3.24 4.50
N ARG A 61 -15.32 2.89 3.21
CA ARG A 61 -14.68 3.65 2.13
C ARG A 61 -15.05 5.14 2.19
N VAL A 62 -16.35 5.46 2.36
CA VAL A 62 -16.82 6.84 2.49
C VAL A 62 -16.20 7.53 3.72
N ALA A 63 -16.10 6.81 4.84
CA ALA A 63 -15.43 7.33 6.04
C ALA A 63 -13.93 7.64 5.79
N LEU A 64 -13.23 6.82 4.99
CA LEU A 64 -11.85 7.10 4.60
C LEU A 64 -11.75 8.33 3.68
N GLU A 65 -12.69 8.52 2.76
CA GLU A 65 -12.78 9.70 1.90
C GLU A 65 -13.02 10.98 2.75
N ALA A 66 -13.94 10.91 3.72
CA ALA A 66 -14.23 12.02 4.64
C ALA A 66 -13.01 12.41 5.52
N ARG A 67 -12.09 11.47 5.77
CA ARG A 67 -10.81 11.75 6.44
C ARG A 67 -9.78 12.43 5.53
N GLY A 68 -10.08 12.67 4.26
CA GLY A 68 -9.19 13.31 3.29
C GLY A 68 -8.06 12.40 2.78
N LEU A 69 -8.18 11.08 2.89
CA LEU A 69 -7.17 10.17 2.35
C LEU A 69 -7.19 10.16 0.81
N GLY A 70 -6.00 10.13 0.20
CA GLY A 70 -5.89 10.01 -1.25
C GLY A 70 -6.33 8.63 -1.78
N ALA A 71 -6.79 8.59 -3.03
CA ALA A 71 -7.36 7.41 -3.69
C ALA A 71 -6.48 6.14 -3.57
N VAL A 72 -5.15 6.28 -3.73
CA VAL A 72 -4.22 5.15 -3.60
C VAL A 72 -4.26 4.56 -2.19
N SER A 73 -4.24 5.41 -1.16
CA SER A 73 -4.28 5.00 0.25
C SER A 73 -5.59 4.31 0.61
N ILE A 74 -6.72 4.81 0.09
CA ILE A 74 -8.05 4.20 0.27
C ILE A 74 -8.09 2.84 -0.43
N ASN A 75 -7.67 2.77 -1.69
CA ASN A 75 -7.75 1.55 -2.49
C ASN A 75 -6.92 0.40 -1.92
N VAL A 76 -5.75 0.69 -1.36
CA VAL A 76 -4.92 -0.33 -0.69
C VAL A 76 -5.63 -0.89 0.55
N ARG A 77 -6.25 -0.02 1.36
CA ARG A 77 -7.03 -0.41 2.54
C ARG A 77 -8.25 -1.26 2.17
N ILE A 78 -9.00 -0.85 1.15
CA ILE A 78 -10.14 -1.63 0.64
C ILE A 78 -9.67 -2.98 0.10
N THR A 79 -8.50 -3.04 -0.54
CA THR A 79 -7.94 -4.31 -1.02
C THR A 79 -7.60 -5.26 0.13
N ALA A 80 -7.04 -4.75 1.23
CA ALA A 80 -6.79 -5.56 2.42
C ALA A 80 -8.07 -6.15 3.01
N VAL A 81 -9.16 -5.35 3.08
CA VAL A 81 -10.47 -5.81 3.58
C VAL A 81 -11.14 -6.79 2.63
N ARG A 82 -10.97 -6.64 1.31
CA ARG A 82 -11.44 -7.64 0.33
C ARG A 82 -10.73 -8.99 0.53
N LYS A 83 -9.41 -8.97 0.73
CA LYS A 83 -8.66 -10.20 1.07
C LYS A 83 -9.16 -10.81 2.37
N LEU A 84 -9.42 -9.99 3.40
CA LEU A 84 -9.99 -10.46 4.66
C LEU A 84 -11.34 -11.18 4.45
N ALA A 85 -12.20 -10.66 3.58
CA ALA A 85 -13.48 -11.29 3.27
C ALA A 85 -13.32 -12.66 2.58
N VAL A 86 -12.36 -12.77 1.66
CA VAL A 86 -12.05 -14.04 0.99
C VAL A 86 -11.51 -15.06 2.01
N GLU A 87 -10.51 -14.70 2.80
CA GLU A 87 -9.95 -15.57 3.83
C GLU A 87 -11.02 -16.00 4.86
N ALA A 88 -11.94 -15.10 5.20
CA ALA A 88 -13.06 -15.42 6.09
C ALA A 88 -14.01 -16.46 5.47
N ALA A 89 -14.30 -16.35 4.18
CA ALA A 89 -15.15 -17.31 3.47
C ALA A 89 -14.47 -18.67 3.34
N ASP A 90 -13.19 -18.68 2.94
CA ASP A 90 -12.40 -19.91 2.77
C ASP A 90 -12.23 -20.68 4.08
N ASN A 91 -12.29 -19.99 5.22
CA ASN A 91 -12.24 -20.57 6.55
C ASN A 91 -13.64 -20.82 7.19
N GLY A 92 -14.72 -20.68 6.43
CA GLY A 92 -16.10 -20.94 6.90
C GLY A 92 -16.64 -19.91 7.91
N LEU A 93 -15.98 -18.73 8.04
CA LEU A 93 -16.34 -17.68 8.99
C LEU A 93 -17.21 -16.58 8.38
N LEU A 94 -17.37 -16.59 7.06
CA LEU A 94 -18.22 -15.67 6.31
C LEU A 94 -18.92 -16.45 5.19
N ALA A 95 -20.20 -16.17 4.95
CA ALA A 95 -20.91 -16.75 3.82
C ALA A 95 -20.25 -16.31 2.49
N PRO A 96 -20.05 -17.22 1.51
CA PRO A 96 -19.39 -16.91 0.24
C PRO A 96 -20.04 -15.74 -0.52
N ASP A 97 -21.37 -15.64 -0.47
CA ASP A 97 -22.12 -14.55 -1.11
C ASP A 97 -21.79 -13.17 -0.50
N LEU A 98 -21.60 -13.12 0.82
CA LEU A 98 -21.19 -11.90 1.50
C LEU A 98 -19.75 -11.51 1.15
N ALA A 99 -18.84 -12.48 1.11
CA ALA A 99 -17.47 -12.27 0.66
C ALA A 99 -17.43 -11.76 -0.79
N ALA A 100 -18.17 -12.41 -1.68
CA ALA A 100 -18.35 -11.96 -3.06
C ALA A 100 -18.94 -10.53 -3.13
N GLY A 101 -19.87 -10.19 -2.24
CA GLY A 101 -20.39 -8.85 -2.09
C GLY A 101 -19.32 -7.83 -1.73
N VAL A 102 -18.50 -8.13 -0.73
CA VAL A 102 -17.38 -7.27 -0.27
C VAL A 102 -16.34 -7.07 -1.37
N THR A 103 -15.98 -8.12 -2.10
CA THR A 103 -15.00 -8.02 -3.20
C THR A 103 -15.46 -7.09 -4.33
N ARG A 104 -16.77 -6.92 -4.53
CA ARG A 104 -17.37 -6.00 -5.50
C ARG A 104 -17.46 -4.54 -5.03
N VAL A 105 -17.02 -4.19 -3.84
CA VAL A 105 -16.93 -2.78 -3.42
C VAL A 105 -15.98 -2.05 -4.34
N LYS A 106 -16.43 -1.02 -5.04
CA LYS A 106 -15.57 -0.23 -5.94
C LYS A 106 -14.58 0.60 -5.15
N GLY A 107 -13.36 0.69 -5.65
CA GLY A 107 -12.37 1.64 -5.14
C GLY A 107 -12.72 3.09 -5.50
N VAL A 108 -11.89 4.01 -5.04
CA VAL A 108 -11.97 5.42 -5.39
C VAL A 108 -11.18 5.67 -6.68
N ALA A 109 -11.78 6.37 -7.64
CA ALA A 109 -11.08 6.76 -8.86
C ALA A 109 -9.94 7.72 -8.52
N SER A 110 -8.76 7.47 -9.09
CA SER A 110 -7.67 8.46 -9.02
C SER A 110 -7.97 9.55 -10.03
N THR A 111 -8.50 10.66 -9.55
CA THR A 111 -8.70 11.85 -10.37
C THR A 111 -7.42 12.67 -10.37
N GLY A 112 -6.87 12.91 -11.54
CA GLY A 112 -5.72 13.77 -11.74
C GLY A 112 -4.63 13.13 -12.59
N VAL A 113 -4.17 13.87 -13.57
CA VAL A 113 -2.91 13.61 -14.25
C VAL A 113 -1.82 13.94 -13.22
N ARG A 114 -1.04 12.95 -12.75
CA ARG A 114 0.24 13.26 -12.14
C ARG A 114 1.08 13.94 -13.21
N LEU A 115 1.05 15.26 -13.24
CA LEU A 115 2.09 16.01 -13.90
C LEU A 115 3.39 15.60 -13.21
N GLY A 116 4.16 14.73 -13.84
CA GLY A 116 5.49 14.38 -13.36
C GLY A 116 6.28 15.69 -13.29
N ASN A 117 6.82 16.02 -12.13
CA ASN A 117 7.80 17.09 -12.00
C ASN A 117 9.10 16.62 -12.67
N TRP A 118 9.11 16.62 -14.00
CA TRP A 118 10.29 16.28 -14.78
C TRP A 118 11.31 17.40 -14.66
N LEU A 119 12.52 17.04 -14.29
CA LEU A 119 13.62 17.98 -14.30
C LEU A 119 13.99 18.31 -15.76
N SER A 120 14.10 19.58 -16.08
CA SER A 120 14.78 20.00 -17.30
C SER A 120 16.28 19.66 -17.22
N ILE A 121 16.94 19.56 -18.35
CA ILE A 121 18.40 19.32 -18.40
C ILE A 121 19.16 20.32 -17.54
N ARG A 122 18.77 21.59 -17.58
CA ARG A 122 19.37 22.65 -16.75
C ARG A 122 19.18 22.40 -15.25
N GLN A 123 18.00 21.97 -14.84
CA GLN A 123 17.71 21.65 -13.43
C GLN A 123 18.45 20.39 -12.97
N ALA A 124 18.54 19.36 -13.83
CA ALA A 124 19.30 18.14 -13.55
C ALA A 124 20.81 18.48 -13.36
N GLN A 125 21.36 19.31 -14.23
CA GLN A 125 22.76 19.77 -14.11
C GLN A 125 22.99 20.60 -12.84
N ALA A 126 22.08 21.50 -12.51
CA ALA A 126 22.16 22.28 -11.28
C ALA A 126 22.11 21.36 -10.03
N LEU A 127 21.26 20.34 -10.05
CA LEU A 127 21.16 19.35 -8.97
C LEU A 127 22.44 18.54 -8.81
N LEU A 128 23.07 18.12 -9.91
CA LEU A 128 24.36 17.41 -9.87
C LEU A 128 25.51 18.27 -9.31
N ASN A 129 25.43 19.57 -9.52
CA ASN A 129 26.47 20.51 -9.07
C ASN A 129 26.21 21.09 -7.66
N ALA A 130 25.05 20.81 -7.07
CA ALA A 130 24.68 21.33 -5.76
C ALA A 130 25.52 20.77 -4.58
N PRO A 131 25.94 19.47 -4.57
CA PRO A 131 26.79 18.96 -3.50
C PRO A 131 28.15 19.60 -3.51
N ASP A 132 28.68 19.90 -2.31
CA ASP A 132 30.01 20.48 -2.10
C ASP A 132 31.16 19.50 -2.47
N ALA A 133 32.43 19.97 -2.33
CA ALA A 133 33.61 19.17 -2.66
C ALA A 133 34.10 18.27 -1.50
N THR A 134 33.32 18.13 -0.42
CA THR A 134 33.65 17.22 0.68
C THR A 134 33.44 15.76 0.26
N THR A 135 34.01 14.82 1.01
CA THR A 135 33.77 13.37 0.80
C THR A 135 32.27 13.03 0.80
N LYS A 136 31.51 13.69 1.67
CA LYS A 136 30.03 13.54 1.69
C LYS A 136 29.42 14.08 0.41
N GLY A 137 29.83 15.27 -0.03
CA GLY A 137 29.28 15.87 -1.26
C GLY A 137 29.65 15.07 -2.52
N LEU A 138 30.84 14.48 -2.59
CA LEU A 138 31.25 13.59 -3.68
C LEU A 138 30.36 12.33 -3.70
N ARG A 139 30.09 11.72 -2.55
CA ARG A 139 29.14 10.59 -2.42
C ARG A 139 27.76 11.01 -2.89
N ASP A 140 27.24 12.13 -2.42
CA ASP A 140 25.90 12.61 -2.73
C ASP A 140 25.77 12.92 -4.23
N ARG A 141 26.79 13.47 -4.85
CA ARG A 141 26.89 13.69 -6.30
C ARG A 141 26.86 12.36 -7.07
N ALA A 142 27.59 11.34 -6.63
CA ALA A 142 27.58 10.02 -7.24
C ALA A 142 26.18 9.37 -7.18
N ILE A 143 25.50 9.47 -6.03
CA ILE A 143 24.13 8.99 -5.85
C ILE A 143 23.18 9.72 -6.84
N LEU A 144 23.26 11.04 -6.93
CA LEU A 144 22.45 11.83 -7.87
C LEU A 144 22.73 11.47 -9.33
N ALA A 145 23.99 11.25 -9.70
CA ALA A 145 24.38 10.86 -11.04
C ALA A 145 23.76 9.49 -11.42
N VAL A 146 23.81 8.51 -10.52
CA VAL A 146 23.20 7.19 -10.74
C VAL A 146 21.66 7.30 -10.82
N LEU A 147 21.02 8.08 -9.96
CA LEU A 147 19.58 8.29 -9.99
C LEU A 147 19.12 8.94 -11.30
N LEU A 148 19.83 9.97 -11.77
CA LEU A 148 19.48 10.72 -12.97
C LEU A 148 19.89 9.99 -14.26
N GLY A 149 21.05 9.37 -14.28
CA GLY A 149 21.59 8.70 -15.47
C GLY A 149 21.03 7.32 -15.72
N CYS A 150 20.78 6.55 -14.65
CA CYS A 150 20.29 5.17 -14.75
C CYS A 150 18.79 5.03 -14.46
N GLY A 151 18.14 6.06 -13.93
CA GLY A 151 16.71 6.00 -13.59
C GLY A 151 16.36 4.99 -12.48
N LEU A 152 17.32 4.62 -11.64
CA LEU A 152 17.14 3.63 -10.59
C LEU A 152 16.21 4.15 -9.49
N ARG A 153 15.44 3.25 -8.88
CA ARG A 153 14.66 3.57 -7.69
C ARG A 153 15.59 3.72 -6.48
N ARG A 154 15.16 4.50 -5.48
CA ARG A 154 15.93 4.70 -4.24
C ARG A 154 16.39 3.38 -3.58
N SER A 155 15.54 2.36 -3.56
CA SER A 155 15.88 1.05 -3.00
C SER A 155 16.91 0.30 -3.83
N GLU A 156 16.90 0.48 -5.14
CA GLU A 156 17.88 -0.11 -6.07
C GLU A 156 19.24 0.55 -5.89
N VAL A 157 19.28 1.89 -5.76
CA VAL A 157 20.53 2.61 -5.46
C VAL A 157 21.10 2.19 -4.11
N ALA A 158 20.25 2.04 -3.08
CA ALA A 158 20.69 1.61 -1.76
C ALA A 158 21.24 0.16 -1.73
N ALA A 159 20.86 -0.67 -2.70
CA ALA A 159 21.33 -2.03 -2.83
C ALA A 159 22.57 -2.18 -3.75
N LEU A 160 23.06 -1.08 -4.36
CA LEU A 160 24.25 -1.12 -5.19
C LEU A 160 25.49 -1.47 -4.37
N THR A 161 26.34 -2.29 -4.98
CA THR A 161 27.66 -2.64 -4.47
C THR A 161 28.71 -2.33 -5.53
N ILE A 162 29.97 -2.25 -5.13
CA ILE A 162 31.09 -2.01 -6.05
C ILE A 162 31.14 -3.06 -7.18
N SER A 163 30.75 -4.29 -6.89
CA SER A 163 30.70 -5.38 -7.88
C SER A 163 29.69 -5.15 -9.00
N HIS A 164 28.70 -4.27 -8.81
CA HIS A 164 27.75 -3.88 -9.86
C HIS A 164 28.33 -2.83 -10.82
N VAL A 165 29.46 -2.20 -10.49
CA VAL A 165 30.14 -1.24 -11.35
C VAL A 165 31.11 -1.99 -12.24
N GLN A 166 30.81 -2.06 -13.54
CA GLN A 166 31.66 -2.68 -14.53
C GLN A 166 32.23 -1.60 -15.45
N GLN A 167 33.56 -1.56 -15.59
CA GLN A 167 34.21 -0.73 -16.59
C GLN A 167 34.18 -1.54 -17.91
N ARG A 168 33.55 -0.99 -18.94
CA ARG A 168 33.62 -1.52 -20.30
C ARG A 168 34.66 -0.75 -21.07
N ASP A 169 35.61 -1.46 -21.64
CA ASP A 169 36.64 -0.84 -22.48
C ASP A 169 36.02 -0.03 -23.61
N GLY A 170 36.39 1.23 -23.70
CA GLY A 170 36.10 2.12 -24.80
C GLY A 170 34.85 3.01 -24.66
N ARG A 171 34.19 3.09 -23.54
CA ARG A 171 33.10 4.06 -23.33
C ARG A 171 32.99 4.50 -21.87
#